data_834f9f5c2a9a89b317b0f0f6be6ef68b
#
_entry.id   834f9f5c2a9a89b317b0f0f6be6ef68b
#
_cell.length_a   1.000
_cell.length_b   1.000
_cell.length_c   1.000
_cell.angle_alpha   90.00
_cell.angle_beta   90.00
_cell.angle_gamma   90.00
#
_symmetry.space_group_name_H-M   'P 1'
#
loop_
_entity.id
_entity.type
_entity.pdbx_description
1 polymer ?
#
loop_
_entity_poly.entity_id
_entity_poly.type
_entity_poly.pdbx_seq_one_letter_code
_entity_poly.pdbx_strand_id
1 'polypeptide(L)'
;MRPATAPSALRVQDVLGDAFEVLEFEESTRTAADAAAAIGCSVSQIAKSMIFRAAESDRPVLVITSGSVRVDAKKVAQVLGEKVKRASPEFVRESTGYAIGGVPPVAHRLEPVVLIDEALFDLECLWAAAGTPNAVFRLVPEDLSRLTQGVVADIAEA
;
A
#
# COMPACT_ATOMS: atom_id res chain seq x y z
N MET A 1 19.20 1.80 7.10
CA MET A 1 18.34 2.54 6.15
C MET A 1 18.89 3.95 5.96
N ARG A 2 18.71 4.52 4.82
CA ARG A 2 19.18 5.87 4.45
C ARG A 2 18.03 6.70 3.88
N PRO A 3 18.15 8.04 3.82
CA PRO A 3 17.16 8.88 3.16
C PRO A 3 16.97 8.49 1.70
N ALA A 4 15.76 8.71 1.19
CA ALA A 4 15.40 8.34 -0.18
C ALA A 4 16.23 9.13 -1.22
N THR A 5 16.64 8.45 -2.29
CA THR A 5 17.35 9.04 -3.42
C THR A 5 16.70 8.71 -4.77
N ALA A 6 15.98 7.58 -4.86
CA ALA A 6 15.34 7.19 -6.12
C ALA A 6 14.21 8.17 -6.50
N PRO A 7 14.04 8.52 -7.79
CA PRO A 7 13.02 9.47 -8.22
C PRO A 7 11.60 9.11 -7.77
N SER A 8 11.22 7.84 -7.84
CA SER A 8 9.90 7.40 -7.40
C SER A 8 9.70 7.57 -5.89
N ALA A 9 10.75 7.29 -5.11
CA ALA A 9 10.70 7.48 -3.65
C ALA A 9 10.65 8.96 -3.28
N LEU A 10 11.38 9.81 -3.99
CA LEU A 10 11.35 11.26 -3.77
C LEU A 10 9.98 11.86 -4.08
N ARG A 11 9.29 11.33 -5.11
CA ARG A 11 7.93 11.77 -5.42
C ARG A 11 6.96 11.46 -4.27
N VAL A 12 7.09 10.28 -3.66
CA VAL A 12 6.29 9.92 -2.50
C VAL A 12 6.62 10.83 -1.32
N GLN A 13 7.93 11.09 -1.08
CA GLN A 13 8.35 12.01 -0.03
C GLN A 13 7.74 13.41 -0.20
N ASP A 14 7.71 13.91 -1.43
CA ASP A 14 7.13 15.23 -1.71
C ASP A 14 5.64 15.28 -1.35
N VAL A 15 4.89 14.23 -1.68
CA VAL A 15 3.46 14.18 -1.36
C VAL A 15 3.22 14.04 0.14
N LEU A 16 4.05 13.25 0.83
CA LEU A 16 3.92 13.03 2.28
C LEU A 16 4.31 14.27 3.10
N GLY A 17 5.26 15.07 2.62
CA GLY A 17 5.77 16.22 3.36
C GLY A 17 6.70 15.83 4.50
N ASP A 18 7.01 16.81 5.36
CA ASP A 18 8.02 16.66 6.41
C ASP A 18 7.56 15.84 7.62
N ALA A 19 6.26 15.54 7.72
CA ALA A 19 5.73 14.74 8.82
C ALA A 19 6.15 13.26 8.75
N PHE A 20 6.62 12.83 7.58
CA PHE A 20 7.04 11.45 7.31
C PHE A 20 8.42 11.45 6.66
N GLU A 21 9.17 10.40 6.93
CA GLU A 21 10.50 10.22 6.34
C GLU A 21 10.54 8.95 5.51
N VAL A 22 10.77 9.09 4.20
CA VAL A 22 10.96 7.95 3.30
C VAL A 22 12.40 7.48 3.40
N LEU A 23 12.59 6.21 3.71
CA LEU A 23 13.89 5.58 3.89
C LEU A 23 14.09 4.47 2.86
N GLU A 24 15.33 4.27 2.46
CA GLU A 24 15.70 3.21 1.51
C GLU A 24 16.59 2.17 2.18
N PHE A 25 16.35 0.89 1.85
CA PHE A 25 17.27 -0.20 2.16
C PHE A 25 18.35 -0.25 1.09
N GLU A 26 19.50 -0.86 1.42
CA GLU A 26 20.52 -1.14 0.43
C GLU A 26 20.11 -2.23 -0.55
N GLU A 27 19.30 -3.18 -0.09
CA GLU A 27 18.81 -4.30 -0.89
C GLU A 27 17.32 -4.15 -1.16
N SER A 28 16.87 -4.61 -2.35
CA SER A 28 15.45 -4.65 -2.67
C SER A 28 14.76 -5.73 -1.85
N THR A 29 13.53 -5.43 -1.42
CA THR A 29 12.68 -6.39 -0.73
C THR A 29 11.58 -6.84 -1.69
N ARG A 30 11.35 -8.16 -1.79
CA ARG A 30 10.34 -8.71 -2.73
C ARG A 30 9.01 -9.00 -2.08
N THR A 31 9.04 -9.27 -0.77
CA THR A 31 7.86 -9.68 -0.02
C THR A 31 7.72 -8.84 1.24
N ALA A 32 6.52 -8.89 1.84
CA ALA A 32 6.29 -8.26 3.14
C ALA A 32 7.22 -8.83 4.21
N ALA A 33 7.52 -10.14 4.14
CA ALA A 33 8.45 -10.79 5.08
C ALA A 33 9.87 -10.24 4.93
N ASP A 34 10.33 -10.03 3.69
CA ASP A 34 11.65 -9.44 3.44
C ASP A 34 11.72 -8.01 3.99
N ALA A 35 10.69 -7.22 3.75
CA ALA A 35 10.63 -5.84 4.26
C ALA A 35 10.64 -5.82 5.78
N ALA A 36 9.84 -6.67 6.42
CA ALA A 36 9.80 -6.77 7.88
C ALA A 36 11.15 -7.14 8.47
N ALA A 37 11.85 -8.10 7.86
CA ALA A 37 13.19 -8.51 8.29
C ALA A 37 14.21 -7.36 8.16
N ALA A 38 14.16 -6.62 7.07
CA ALA A 38 15.07 -5.48 6.84
C ALA A 38 14.81 -4.33 7.81
N ILE A 39 13.55 -4.09 8.17
CA ILE A 39 13.15 -3.04 9.11
C ILE A 39 13.40 -3.47 10.56
N GLY A 40 13.22 -4.76 10.85
CA GLY A 40 13.25 -5.28 12.22
C GLY A 40 11.89 -5.22 12.91
N CYS A 41 10.81 -5.29 12.14
CA CYS A 41 9.43 -5.33 12.66
C CYS A 41 8.75 -6.67 12.33
N SER A 42 7.50 -6.85 12.79
CA SER A 42 6.73 -8.02 12.43
C SER A 42 6.10 -7.86 11.05
N VAL A 43 5.84 -8.98 10.36
CA VAL A 43 5.18 -8.98 9.05
C VAL A 43 3.79 -8.32 9.13
N SER A 44 3.09 -8.48 10.25
CA SER A 44 1.78 -7.87 10.45
C SER A 44 1.83 -6.34 10.44
N GLN A 45 2.97 -5.73 10.74
CA GLN A 45 3.15 -4.28 10.72
C GLN A 45 3.43 -3.70 9.33
N ILE A 46 3.57 -4.55 8.32
CA ILE A 46 3.68 -4.09 6.93
C ILE A 46 2.28 -3.80 6.40
N ALA A 47 2.03 -2.55 6.05
CA ALA A 47 0.80 -2.14 5.37
C ALA A 47 1.00 -2.40 3.87
N LYS A 48 0.53 -3.56 3.43
CA LYS A 48 0.70 -4.04 2.05
C LYS A 48 -0.34 -3.40 1.15
N SER A 49 0.09 -2.75 0.08
CA SER A 49 -0.78 -2.12 -0.92
C SER A 49 -0.92 -3.02 -2.14
N MET A 50 -2.15 -3.41 -2.45
CA MET A 50 -2.46 -4.22 -3.63
C MET A 50 -3.44 -3.47 -4.52
N ILE A 51 -3.21 -3.55 -5.83
CA ILE A 51 -4.10 -2.94 -6.82
C ILE A 51 -4.98 -4.01 -7.45
N PHE A 52 -6.27 -3.75 -7.40
CA PHE A 52 -7.29 -4.51 -8.14
C PHE A 52 -7.88 -3.61 -9.21
N ARG A 53 -8.53 -4.24 -10.18
CA ARG A 53 -9.26 -3.54 -11.22
C ARG A 53 -10.75 -3.81 -11.02
N ALA A 54 -11.55 -2.77 -10.92
CA ALA A 54 -13.00 -2.91 -10.81
C ALA A 54 -13.54 -3.48 -12.13
N ALA A 55 -14.37 -4.53 -12.05
CA ALA A 55 -14.74 -5.31 -13.23
C ALA A 55 -15.64 -4.55 -14.21
N GLU A 56 -16.46 -3.63 -13.72
CA GLU A 56 -17.39 -2.88 -14.55
C GLU A 56 -16.86 -1.50 -14.94
N SER A 57 -16.34 -0.76 -13.96
CA SER A 57 -15.88 0.63 -14.16
C SER A 57 -14.44 0.74 -14.62
N ASP A 58 -13.66 -0.35 -14.55
CA ASP A 58 -12.22 -0.38 -14.85
C ASP A 58 -11.37 0.54 -13.96
N ARG A 59 -11.93 1.04 -12.85
CA ARG A 59 -11.19 1.90 -11.92
C ARG A 59 -10.12 1.11 -11.17
N PRO A 60 -8.98 1.73 -10.87
CA PRO A 60 -8.03 1.12 -9.94
C PRO A 60 -8.59 1.15 -8.52
N VAL A 61 -8.41 0.03 -7.81
CA VAL A 61 -8.83 -0.12 -6.42
C VAL A 61 -7.59 -0.47 -5.61
N LEU A 62 -7.24 0.42 -4.68
CA LEU A 62 -6.12 0.19 -3.77
C LEU A 62 -6.65 -0.45 -2.50
N VAL A 63 -6.18 -1.66 -2.23
CA VAL A 63 -6.54 -2.40 -1.01
C VAL A 63 -5.31 -2.48 -0.12
N ILE A 64 -5.43 -1.98 1.10
CA ILE A 64 -4.32 -1.95 2.06
C ILE A 64 -4.64 -2.91 3.20
N THR A 65 -3.81 -3.93 3.35
CA THR A 65 -3.95 -4.96 4.40
C THR A 65 -2.62 -5.18 5.11
N SER A 66 -2.68 -5.83 6.27
CA SER A 66 -1.47 -6.32 6.93
C SER A 66 -0.74 -7.34 6.04
N GLY A 67 0.58 -7.33 6.09
CA GLY A 67 1.40 -8.27 5.33
C GLY A 67 1.21 -9.74 5.74
N SER A 68 0.58 -9.99 6.89
CA SER A 68 0.33 -11.35 7.40
C SER A 68 -1.01 -11.95 6.94
N VAL A 69 -1.84 -11.19 6.22
CA VAL A 69 -3.17 -11.64 5.79
C VAL A 69 -3.32 -11.55 4.28
N ARG A 70 -4.35 -12.22 3.77
CA ARG A 70 -4.72 -12.15 2.35
C ARG A 70 -6.00 -11.37 2.17
N VAL A 71 -6.10 -10.66 1.06
CA VAL A 71 -7.31 -9.94 0.68
C VAL A 71 -8.41 -10.93 0.31
N ASP A 72 -9.62 -10.70 0.81
CA ASP A 72 -10.82 -11.43 0.40
C ASP A 72 -11.53 -10.60 -0.68
N ALA A 73 -11.42 -11.03 -1.94
CA ALA A 73 -11.98 -10.31 -3.07
C ALA A 73 -13.51 -10.17 -3.01
N LYS A 74 -14.20 -11.12 -2.38
CA LYS A 74 -15.65 -11.03 -2.20
C LYS A 74 -16.04 -9.92 -1.24
N LYS A 75 -15.28 -9.80 -0.13
CA LYS A 75 -15.49 -8.71 0.83
C LYS A 75 -15.20 -7.35 0.20
N VAL A 76 -14.13 -7.27 -0.60
CA VAL A 76 -13.80 -6.05 -1.35
C VAL A 76 -14.95 -5.67 -2.29
N ALA A 77 -15.48 -6.63 -3.04
CA ALA A 77 -16.59 -6.40 -3.96
C ALA A 77 -17.84 -5.89 -3.25
N GLN A 78 -18.15 -6.42 -2.07
CA GLN A 78 -19.29 -5.98 -1.27
C GLN A 78 -19.15 -4.52 -0.84
N VAL A 79 -17.98 -4.12 -0.39
CA VAL A 79 -17.72 -2.74 0.03
C VAL A 79 -17.71 -1.79 -1.16
N LEU A 80 -17.09 -2.20 -2.26
CA LEU A 80 -16.97 -1.40 -3.46
C LEU A 80 -18.28 -1.23 -4.23
N GLY A 81 -19.13 -2.25 -4.20
CA GLY A 81 -20.40 -2.29 -4.95
C GLY A 81 -20.26 -2.88 -6.35
N GLU A 82 -19.12 -3.44 -6.70
CA GLU A 82 -18.89 -4.19 -7.95
C GLU A 82 -17.79 -5.21 -7.75
N LYS A 83 -17.73 -6.21 -8.62
CA LYS A 83 -16.68 -7.21 -8.57
C LYS A 83 -15.33 -6.61 -8.90
N VAL A 84 -14.30 -7.21 -8.36
CA VAL A 84 -12.91 -6.84 -8.66
C VAL A 84 -12.17 -8.04 -9.25
N LYS A 85 -11.15 -7.74 -10.04
CA LYS A 85 -10.25 -8.73 -10.60
C LYS A 85 -8.81 -8.30 -10.36
N ARG A 86 -7.89 -9.24 -10.46
CA ARG A 86 -6.47 -8.94 -10.32
C ARG A 86 -6.04 -7.99 -11.41
N ALA A 87 -5.25 -6.99 -11.04
CA ALA A 87 -4.69 -6.05 -11.99
C ALA A 87 -3.41 -6.66 -12.61
N SER A 88 -3.25 -6.50 -13.92
CA SER A 88 -1.99 -6.87 -14.58
C SER A 88 -0.87 -5.93 -14.14
N PRO A 89 0.40 -6.35 -14.27
CA PRO A 89 1.53 -5.45 -14.00
C PRO A 89 1.47 -4.15 -14.80
N GLU A 90 1.01 -4.20 -16.06
CA GLU A 90 0.83 -3.04 -16.91
C GLU A 90 -0.24 -2.10 -16.36
N PHE A 91 -1.37 -2.63 -15.91
CA PHE A 91 -2.44 -1.84 -15.31
C PHE A 91 -1.95 -1.16 -14.04
N VAL A 92 -1.22 -1.88 -13.18
CA VAL A 92 -0.66 -1.30 -11.96
C VAL A 92 0.26 -0.13 -12.30
N ARG A 93 1.18 -0.32 -13.23
CA ARG A 93 2.13 0.71 -13.64
C ARG A 93 1.43 1.93 -14.26
N GLU A 94 0.47 1.71 -15.13
CA GLU A 94 -0.25 2.80 -15.80
C GLU A 94 -1.14 3.59 -14.84
N SER A 95 -1.82 2.89 -13.93
CA SER A 95 -2.75 3.55 -13.01
C SER A 95 -2.06 4.20 -11.82
N THR A 96 -1.01 3.59 -11.31
CA THR A 96 -0.33 4.10 -10.10
C THR A 96 0.91 4.91 -10.40
N GLY A 97 1.63 4.57 -11.47
CA GLY A 97 2.95 5.11 -11.77
C GLY A 97 4.09 4.33 -11.12
N TYR A 98 3.79 3.21 -10.46
CA TYR A 98 4.77 2.39 -9.73
C TYR A 98 4.67 0.93 -10.15
N ALA A 99 5.75 0.18 -9.95
CA ALA A 99 5.76 -1.26 -10.17
C ALA A 99 5.20 -2.00 -8.95
N ILE A 100 4.67 -3.20 -9.17
CA ILE A 100 4.25 -4.10 -8.11
C ILE A 100 5.40 -4.26 -7.11
N GLY A 101 5.09 -4.20 -5.82
CA GLY A 101 6.08 -4.26 -4.74
C GLY A 101 6.53 -2.89 -4.25
N GLY A 102 6.38 -1.84 -5.07
CA GLY A 102 6.73 -0.47 -4.68
C GLY A 102 5.53 0.47 -4.55
N VAL A 103 4.31 -0.02 -4.74
CA VAL A 103 3.11 0.84 -4.72
C VAL A 103 2.90 1.45 -3.33
N PRO A 104 2.97 2.79 -3.22
CA PRO A 104 2.71 3.46 -1.94
C PRO A 104 1.21 3.63 -1.72
N PRO A 105 0.78 4.01 -0.51
CA PRO A 105 -0.64 4.31 -0.27
C PRO A 105 -1.07 5.68 -0.83
N VAL A 106 -0.13 6.50 -1.29
CA VAL A 106 -0.37 7.86 -1.80
C VAL A 106 0.38 8.10 -3.10
N ALA A 107 0.18 9.27 -3.70
CA ALA A 107 0.95 9.76 -4.86
C ALA A 107 0.72 8.93 -6.12
N HIS A 108 -0.45 8.36 -6.30
CA HIS A 108 -0.81 7.60 -7.50
C HIS A 108 -1.09 8.53 -8.67
N ARG A 109 -0.77 8.06 -9.86
CA ARG A 109 -1.01 8.80 -11.10
C ARG A 109 -2.52 9.03 -11.33
N LEU A 110 -3.32 7.97 -11.17
CA LEU A 110 -4.78 8.06 -11.17
C LEU A 110 -5.26 7.81 -9.77
N GLU A 111 -6.18 8.63 -9.29
CA GLU A 111 -6.72 8.49 -7.95
C GLU A 111 -7.50 7.19 -7.81
N PRO A 112 -7.06 6.23 -6.98
CA PRO A 112 -7.77 4.97 -6.82
C PRO A 112 -8.91 5.10 -5.81
N VAL A 113 -9.85 4.16 -5.87
CA VAL A 113 -10.71 3.92 -4.72
C VAL A 113 -9.86 3.19 -3.68
N VAL A 114 -9.86 3.65 -2.43
CA VAL A 114 -9.02 3.09 -1.38
C VAL A 114 -9.86 2.37 -0.33
N LEU A 115 -9.50 1.13 -0.05
CA LEU A 115 -10.09 0.31 1.02
C LEU A 115 -8.97 -0.10 1.97
N ILE A 116 -9.20 0.09 3.26
CA ILE A 116 -8.22 -0.18 4.32
C ILE A 116 -8.78 -1.25 5.24
N ASP A 117 -8.02 -2.32 5.47
CA ASP A 117 -8.47 -3.37 6.36
C ASP A 117 -8.49 -2.87 7.82
N GLU A 118 -9.64 -3.07 8.47
CA GLU A 118 -9.85 -2.60 9.84
C GLU A 118 -8.87 -3.19 10.85
N ALA A 119 -8.35 -4.39 10.60
CA ALA A 119 -7.41 -5.04 11.51
C ALA A 119 -6.09 -4.27 11.66
N LEU A 120 -5.73 -3.42 10.69
CA LEU A 120 -4.53 -2.59 10.80
C LEU A 120 -4.60 -1.61 11.96
N PHE A 121 -5.81 -1.23 12.38
CA PHE A 121 -6.02 -0.25 13.45
C PHE A 121 -5.76 -0.83 14.85
N ASP A 122 -5.54 -2.14 14.96
CA ASP A 122 -5.13 -2.78 16.20
C ASP A 122 -3.63 -2.67 16.47
N LEU A 123 -2.86 -2.19 15.48
CA LEU A 123 -1.40 -2.08 15.56
C LEU A 123 -0.98 -0.66 15.94
N GLU A 124 0.14 -0.55 16.67
CA GLU A 124 0.65 0.75 17.11
C GLU A 124 1.31 1.54 15.98
N CYS A 125 2.03 0.85 15.10
CA CYS A 125 2.67 1.48 13.96
C CYS A 125 2.72 0.53 12.77
N LEU A 126 2.86 1.13 11.60
CA LEU A 126 2.91 0.43 10.32
C LEU A 126 4.10 0.92 9.50
N TRP A 127 4.48 0.11 8.51
CA TRP A 127 5.46 0.47 7.50
C TRP A 127 4.86 0.20 6.12
N ALA A 128 4.93 1.17 5.24
CA ALA A 128 4.36 1.07 3.89
C ALA A 128 5.43 1.31 2.83
N ALA A 129 5.24 0.71 1.66
CA ALA A 129 6.11 0.94 0.50
C ALA A 129 6.03 2.40 0.06
N ALA A 130 7.12 2.91 -0.45
CA ALA A 130 7.26 4.32 -0.78
C ALA A 130 7.79 4.54 -2.21
N GLY A 131 7.25 3.82 -3.19
CA GLY A 131 7.51 4.06 -4.61
C GLY A 131 8.50 3.13 -5.29
N THR A 132 9.30 2.41 -4.51
CA THR A 132 10.21 1.37 -5.01
C THR A 132 10.20 0.18 -4.06
N PRO A 133 10.65 -1.01 -4.50
CA PRO A 133 10.69 -2.18 -3.63
C PRO A 133 11.62 -2.06 -2.42
N ASN A 134 12.52 -1.09 -2.42
CA ASN A 134 13.44 -0.88 -1.30
C ASN A 134 13.22 0.44 -0.57
N ALA A 135 12.10 1.11 -0.77
CA ALA A 135 11.76 2.34 -0.08
C ALA A 135 10.52 2.15 0.78
N VAL A 136 10.56 2.63 2.01
CA VAL A 136 9.48 2.52 2.99
C VAL A 136 9.35 3.79 3.81
N PHE A 137 8.19 3.96 4.45
CA PHE A 137 8.02 4.97 5.49
C PHE A 137 7.17 4.43 6.62
N ARG A 138 7.42 4.96 7.83
CA ARG A 138 6.70 4.59 9.03
C ARG A 138 5.50 5.52 9.22
N LEU A 139 4.37 4.95 9.64
CA LEU A 139 3.15 5.71 9.92
C LEU A 139 2.33 4.97 10.98
N VAL A 140 1.31 5.65 11.50
CA VAL A 140 0.32 5.01 12.38
C VAL A 140 -0.95 4.73 11.56
N PRO A 141 -1.81 3.79 12.00
CA PRO A 141 -3.01 3.44 11.21
C PRO A 141 -3.90 4.64 10.86
N GLU A 142 -4.08 5.58 11.77
CA GLU A 142 -4.88 6.78 11.55
C GLU A 142 -4.35 7.64 10.41
N ASP A 143 -3.03 7.60 10.17
CA ASP A 143 -2.42 8.31 9.05
C ASP A 143 -2.89 7.76 7.71
N LEU A 144 -3.14 6.45 7.60
CA LEU A 144 -3.69 5.87 6.37
C LEU A 144 -5.03 6.48 6.01
N SER A 145 -5.92 6.59 6.99
CA SER A 145 -7.24 7.20 6.76
C SER A 145 -7.12 8.66 6.35
N ARG A 146 -6.26 9.41 7.03
CA ARG A 146 -6.08 10.84 6.76
C ARG A 146 -5.42 11.08 5.39
N LEU A 147 -4.40 10.29 5.05
CA LEU A 147 -3.67 10.46 3.80
C LEU A 147 -4.47 10.00 2.58
N THR A 148 -5.27 8.94 2.72
CA THR A 148 -5.96 8.32 1.59
C THR A 148 -7.44 8.63 1.53
N GLN A 149 -8.05 8.98 2.67
CA GLN A 149 -9.50 9.10 2.85
C GLN A 149 -10.25 7.81 2.45
N GLY A 150 -9.58 6.67 2.59
CA GLY A 150 -10.12 5.38 2.23
C GLY A 150 -11.20 4.89 3.19
N VAL A 151 -11.98 3.93 2.72
CA VAL A 151 -13.00 3.26 3.52
C VAL A 151 -12.35 2.18 4.36
N VAL A 152 -12.58 2.21 5.67
CA VAL A 152 -12.09 1.19 6.60
C VAL A 152 -13.16 0.10 6.73
N ALA A 153 -12.78 -1.13 6.46
CA ALA A 153 -13.72 -2.26 6.47
C ALA A 153 -12.98 -3.58 6.69
N ASP A 154 -13.74 -4.64 6.98
CA ASP A 154 -13.21 -6.00 7.00
C ASP A 154 -13.11 -6.49 5.56
N ILE A 155 -11.88 -6.60 5.04
CA ILE A 155 -11.60 -7.02 3.67
C ILE A 155 -10.54 -8.12 3.59
N ALA A 156 -10.20 -8.72 4.70
CA ALA A 156 -9.23 -9.81 4.75
C ALA A 156 -9.91 -11.16 4.89
N GLU A 157 -9.25 -12.21 4.41
CA GLU A 157 -9.68 -13.58 4.65
C GLU A 157 -9.63 -13.89 6.14
N ALA A 158 -10.60 -14.70 6.57
CA ALA A 158 -10.67 -15.12 7.97
C ALA A 158 -9.51 -16.08 8.34
#